data_882b61393431a996ebd7505672583f08
#
_entry.id   882b61393431a996ebd7505672583f08
#
_cell.length_a   1.000
_cell.length_b   1.000
_cell.length_c   1.000
_cell.angle_alpha   90.00
_cell.angle_beta   90.00
_cell.angle_gamma   90.00
#
_symmetry.space_group_name_H-M   'P 1'
#
loop_
_entity.id
_entity.type
_entity.pdbx_description
1 polymer ?
#
loop_
_entity_poly.entity_id
_entity_poly.type
_entity_poly.pdbx_seq_one_letter_code
_entity_poly.pdbx_strand_id
1 'polypeptide(L)'
;GPRWHNNKLWFSDFYQHSVMTLDLSGKIEKIVEIPNQPSGLGWLPNGDLLIVSMLDRKIMKYSNNELSLHSDLSKLTPFRCNDMVVDKDGDAYVGNFGSLHHARDVKPTCLIHVDPQGNAKVAAKKLDFPNGTVITPDGKKMIIGETYAGRLTSFDIGLDKRLSNRKVWAKMMPTWYYIGVRFALATIYKLLNLQVKEGSITPFPVPDGICLDEGNGVWVASPTTSEVIRFEEGGVITDRLATPDRAYACMLGGHDGKTLFVITGKSSIPEEAQSEKNGKIYTTLVKFARAGYP
;
A
#
# COMPACT_ATOMS: atom_id res chain seq x y z
N GLY A 1 2.37 -4.41 2.55
CA GLY A 1 3.12 -4.56 1.31
C GLY A 1 3.22 -6.01 0.80
N PRO A 2 2.10 -6.81 0.78
CA PRO A 2 2.16 -8.19 0.30
C PRO A 2 2.43 -8.26 -1.20
N ARG A 3 3.20 -9.28 -1.63
CA ARG A 3 3.55 -9.53 -3.03
C ARG A 3 3.57 -11.04 -3.28
N TRP A 4 2.99 -11.47 -4.41
CA TRP A 4 3.11 -12.86 -4.85
C TRP A 4 4.31 -13.01 -5.78
N HIS A 5 5.33 -13.71 -5.32
CA HIS A 5 6.58 -13.90 -6.07
C HIS A 5 7.15 -15.29 -5.80
N ASN A 6 7.59 -15.99 -6.87
CA ASN A 6 8.19 -17.33 -6.78
C ASN A 6 7.34 -18.32 -5.95
N ASN A 7 6.03 -18.38 -6.21
CA ASN A 7 5.07 -19.27 -5.56
C ASN A 7 4.98 -19.09 -4.03
N LYS A 8 5.32 -17.92 -3.51
CA LYS A 8 5.15 -17.54 -2.12
C LYS A 8 4.52 -16.16 -2.01
N LEU A 9 3.75 -15.95 -0.95
CA LEU A 9 3.36 -14.63 -0.51
C LEU A 9 4.50 -14.02 0.30
N TRP A 10 5.04 -12.91 -0.17
CA TRP A 10 6.01 -12.09 0.54
C TRP A 10 5.27 -10.97 1.24
N PHE A 11 5.64 -10.64 2.48
CA PHE A 11 5.02 -9.55 3.22
C PHE A 11 5.95 -8.99 4.28
N SER A 12 5.68 -7.76 4.68
CA SER A 12 6.43 -7.04 5.70
C SER A 12 5.69 -7.11 7.03
N ASP A 13 6.39 -7.55 8.08
CA ASP A 13 5.94 -7.39 9.46
C ASP A 13 6.66 -6.17 10.07
N PHE A 14 5.91 -5.08 10.25
CA PHE A 14 6.44 -3.81 10.71
C PHE A 14 7.08 -3.93 12.10
N TYR A 15 6.41 -4.62 13.00
CA TYR A 15 6.76 -4.66 14.42
C TYR A 15 7.68 -5.82 14.78
N GLN A 16 7.79 -6.83 13.93
CA GLN A 16 8.87 -7.81 13.97
C GLN A 16 10.09 -7.39 13.15
N HIS A 17 10.03 -6.21 12.52
CA HIS A 17 11.14 -5.65 11.73
C HIS A 17 11.63 -6.61 10.65
N SER A 18 10.73 -7.38 10.03
CA SER A 18 11.12 -8.49 9.17
C SER A 18 10.31 -8.57 7.88
N VAL A 19 10.99 -8.93 6.81
CA VAL A 19 10.33 -9.44 5.60
C VAL A 19 10.15 -10.94 5.78
N MET A 20 8.94 -11.41 5.52
CA MET A 20 8.48 -12.77 5.72
C MET A 20 7.96 -13.35 4.40
N THR A 21 7.95 -14.67 4.30
CA THR A 21 7.23 -15.40 3.26
C THR A 21 6.26 -16.40 3.84
N LEU A 22 5.19 -16.65 3.10
CA LEU A 22 4.20 -17.70 3.37
C LEU A 22 4.02 -18.53 2.10
N ASP A 23 4.21 -19.82 2.17
CA ASP A 23 3.90 -20.75 1.08
C ASP A 23 2.45 -21.30 1.17
N LEU A 24 2.03 -22.02 0.15
CA LEU A 24 0.69 -22.60 0.09
C LEU A 24 0.44 -23.76 1.08
N SER A 25 1.48 -24.26 1.74
CA SER A 25 1.34 -25.24 2.83
C SER A 25 1.09 -24.57 4.20
N GLY A 26 1.19 -23.24 4.26
CA GLY A 26 1.07 -22.46 5.49
C GLY A 26 2.39 -22.24 6.22
N LYS A 27 3.53 -22.63 5.62
CA LYS A 27 4.86 -22.42 6.22
C LYS A 27 5.26 -20.96 6.08
N ILE A 28 5.58 -20.33 7.22
CA ILE A 28 6.10 -18.96 7.29
C ILE A 28 7.62 -19.02 7.53
N GLU A 29 8.35 -18.18 6.79
CA GLU A 29 9.81 -18.07 6.92
C GLU A 29 10.22 -16.59 7.01
N LYS A 30 11.11 -16.25 7.93
CA LYS A 30 11.78 -14.94 7.99
C LYS A 30 12.90 -14.91 6.95
N ILE A 31 12.91 -13.88 6.12
CA ILE A 31 13.89 -13.71 5.02
C ILE A 31 15.01 -12.75 5.45
N VAL A 32 14.65 -11.55 5.90
CA VAL A 32 15.62 -10.51 6.28
C VAL A 32 15.01 -9.57 7.31
N GLU A 33 15.87 -9.03 8.16
CA GLU A 33 15.52 -8.01 9.15
C GLU A 33 15.80 -6.61 8.61
N ILE A 34 14.85 -5.69 8.83
CA ILE A 34 14.94 -4.28 8.47
C ILE A 34 14.72 -3.45 9.74
N PRO A 35 15.78 -2.93 10.37
CA PRO A 35 15.69 -2.30 11.70
C PRO A 35 14.71 -1.12 11.78
N ASN A 36 14.55 -0.36 10.68
CA ASN A 36 13.66 0.80 10.60
C ASN A 36 12.29 0.47 9.96
N GLN A 37 11.76 -0.73 10.22
CA GLN A 37 10.46 -1.24 9.78
C GLN A 37 10.36 -1.42 8.25
N PRO A 38 10.26 -2.66 7.75
CA PRO A 38 9.99 -2.91 6.33
C PRO A 38 8.57 -2.48 5.98
N SER A 39 8.35 -2.03 4.74
CA SER A 39 7.02 -1.79 4.19
C SER A 39 6.90 -2.33 2.77
N GLY A 40 6.72 -1.49 1.75
CA GLY A 40 6.58 -1.91 0.36
C GLY A 40 7.73 -2.79 -0.13
N LEU A 41 7.39 -3.80 -0.92
CA LEU A 41 8.31 -4.78 -1.50
C LEU A 41 8.22 -4.75 -3.03
N GLY A 42 9.31 -5.11 -3.70
CA GLY A 42 9.34 -5.30 -5.15
C GLY A 42 10.68 -5.85 -5.61
N TRP A 43 10.82 -6.22 -6.87
CA TRP A 43 12.04 -6.84 -7.38
C TRP A 43 12.60 -6.08 -8.57
N LEU A 44 13.90 -5.95 -8.60
CA LEU A 44 14.63 -5.55 -9.79
C LEU A 44 14.62 -6.70 -10.83
N PRO A 45 14.82 -6.41 -12.13
CA PRO A 45 14.83 -7.43 -13.18
C PRO A 45 15.87 -8.55 -12.99
N ASN A 46 16.94 -8.29 -12.24
CA ASN A 46 17.96 -9.28 -11.89
C ASN A 46 17.58 -10.18 -10.71
N GLY A 47 16.39 -9.98 -10.10
CA GLY A 47 15.87 -10.75 -8.97
C GLY A 47 16.22 -10.19 -7.59
N ASP A 48 16.98 -9.10 -7.49
CA ASP A 48 17.24 -8.44 -6.22
C ASP A 48 15.96 -7.87 -5.61
N LEU A 49 15.72 -8.09 -4.33
CA LEU A 49 14.56 -7.57 -3.61
C LEU A 49 14.81 -6.14 -3.16
N LEU A 50 13.91 -5.24 -3.53
CA LEU A 50 13.82 -3.89 -2.97
C LEU A 50 12.82 -3.86 -1.81
N ILE A 51 13.19 -3.18 -0.73
CA ILE A 51 12.42 -3.09 0.51
C ILE A 51 12.38 -1.65 0.98
N VAL A 52 11.20 -1.09 1.16
CA VAL A 52 11.06 0.21 1.81
C VAL A 52 11.43 0.07 3.30
N SER A 53 12.42 0.83 3.74
CA SER A 53 12.77 1.06 5.14
C SER A 53 12.01 2.32 5.58
N MET A 54 10.91 2.12 6.32
CA MET A 54 9.85 3.10 6.51
C MET A 54 10.31 4.33 7.30
N LEU A 55 10.90 4.10 8.47
CA LEU A 55 11.15 5.16 9.46
C LEU A 55 12.29 6.10 9.03
N ASP A 56 13.32 5.58 8.39
CA ASP A 56 14.47 6.33 7.89
C ASP A 56 14.37 6.75 6.42
N ARG A 57 13.22 6.43 5.77
CA ARG A 57 12.88 6.87 4.40
C ARG A 57 13.91 6.43 3.36
N LYS A 58 14.25 5.16 3.38
CA LYS A 58 15.20 4.56 2.44
C LYS A 58 14.55 3.41 1.66
N ILE A 59 15.15 3.07 0.55
CA ILE A 59 14.96 1.78 -0.10
C ILE A 59 16.22 0.97 0.13
N MET A 60 16.04 -0.19 0.71
CA MET A 60 17.11 -1.17 0.87
C MET A 60 17.04 -2.19 -0.25
N LYS A 61 18.20 -2.71 -0.64
CA LYS A 61 18.33 -3.82 -1.61
C LYS A 61 18.87 -5.04 -0.88
N TYR A 62 18.15 -6.16 -1.00
CA TYR A 62 18.58 -7.45 -0.48
C TYR A 62 18.96 -8.37 -1.64
N SER A 63 20.21 -8.78 -1.69
CA SER A 63 20.83 -9.59 -2.74
C SER A 63 21.89 -10.49 -2.13
N ASN A 64 21.93 -11.78 -2.50
CA ASN A 64 22.93 -12.74 -2.02
C ASN A 64 23.08 -12.79 -0.49
N ASN A 65 21.97 -12.69 0.25
CA ASN A 65 21.89 -12.61 1.71
C ASN A 65 22.54 -11.35 2.33
N GLU A 66 22.80 -10.33 1.53
CA GLU A 66 23.33 -9.05 2.00
C GLU A 66 22.32 -7.93 1.82
N LEU A 67 22.22 -7.06 2.84
CA LEU A 67 21.37 -5.87 2.82
C LEU A 67 22.24 -4.63 2.56
N SER A 68 21.90 -3.86 1.55
CA SER A 68 22.60 -2.64 1.17
C SER A 68 21.63 -1.49 0.91
N LEU A 69 22.11 -0.25 0.96
CA LEU A 69 21.32 0.93 0.58
C LEU A 69 21.17 0.97 -0.94
N HIS A 70 19.91 1.07 -1.42
CA HIS A 70 19.59 1.31 -2.82
C HIS A 70 19.33 2.79 -3.09
N SER A 71 18.50 3.44 -2.25
CA SER A 71 18.15 4.87 -2.42
C SER A 71 17.82 5.53 -1.09
N ASP A 72 18.20 6.79 -0.90
CA ASP A 72 17.85 7.63 0.23
C ASP A 72 16.82 8.70 -0.19
N LEU A 73 15.60 8.59 0.35
CA LEU A 73 14.46 9.43 0.01
C LEU A 73 14.26 10.58 1.01
N SER A 74 15.10 10.69 2.04
CA SER A 74 14.93 11.64 3.14
C SER A 74 14.95 13.11 2.73
N LYS A 75 15.60 13.43 1.60
CA LYS A 75 15.62 14.77 1.01
C LYS A 75 14.35 15.11 0.19
N LEU A 76 13.54 14.12 -0.18
CA LEU A 76 12.36 14.28 -1.03
C LEU A 76 11.07 14.36 -0.22
N THR A 77 11.03 13.73 0.95
CA THR A 77 9.89 13.76 1.86
C THR A 77 10.34 13.78 3.33
N PRO A 78 9.71 14.58 4.20
CA PRO A 78 9.92 14.50 5.64
C PRO A 78 9.14 13.35 6.28
N PHE A 79 8.18 12.75 5.54
CA PHE A 79 7.25 11.75 6.07
C PHE A 79 7.80 10.34 5.89
N ARG A 80 7.37 9.42 6.77
CA ARG A 80 7.67 7.99 6.66
C ARG A 80 7.22 7.46 5.31
N CYS A 81 8.07 6.69 4.63
CA CYS A 81 7.68 5.99 3.41
C CYS A 81 6.75 4.82 3.73
N ASN A 82 5.98 4.36 2.74
CA ASN A 82 4.99 3.30 2.94
C ASN A 82 5.09 2.25 1.83
N ASP A 83 4.01 1.99 1.11
CA ASP A 83 3.99 0.99 0.05
C ASP A 83 4.79 1.44 -1.19
N MET A 84 5.17 0.48 -2.00
CA MET A 84 5.97 0.66 -3.21
C MET A 84 5.50 -0.32 -4.27
N VAL A 85 5.38 0.12 -5.52
CA VAL A 85 5.28 -0.78 -6.66
C VAL A 85 6.56 -0.69 -7.49
N VAL A 86 7.03 -1.82 -8.01
CA VAL A 86 8.17 -1.89 -8.93
C VAL A 86 7.67 -2.47 -10.24
N ASP A 87 7.95 -1.80 -11.36
CA ASP A 87 7.56 -2.28 -12.68
C ASP A 87 8.56 -3.30 -13.27
N LYS A 88 8.26 -3.81 -14.46
CA LYS A 88 9.10 -4.81 -15.15
C LYS A 88 10.52 -4.34 -15.47
N ASP A 89 10.72 -3.03 -15.57
CA ASP A 89 12.01 -2.42 -15.91
C ASP A 89 12.82 -2.10 -14.64
N GLY A 90 12.22 -2.28 -13.44
CA GLY A 90 12.85 -2.02 -12.15
C GLY A 90 12.62 -0.59 -11.63
N ASP A 91 11.77 0.19 -12.31
CA ASP A 91 11.38 1.50 -11.84
C ASP A 91 10.40 1.38 -10.67
N ALA A 92 10.75 1.94 -9.52
CA ALA A 92 9.95 1.90 -8.31
C ALA A 92 9.18 3.21 -8.08
N TYR A 93 7.95 3.11 -7.59
CA TYR A 93 7.15 4.24 -7.17
C TYR A 93 6.74 4.05 -5.70
N VAL A 94 7.15 5.00 -4.85
CA VAL A 94 7.07 4.90 -3.39
C VAL A 94 6.13 5.94 -2.83
N GLY A 95 5.13 5.49 -2.07
CA GLY A 95 4.23 6.33 -1.31
C GLY A 95 4.79 6.74 0.05
N ASN A 96 4.10 7.65 0.72
CA ASN A 96 4.41 8.03 2.09
C ASN A 96 3.17 8.56 2.83
N PHE A 97 3.21 8.59 4.16
CA PHE A 97 2.05 8.88 5.00
C PHE A 97 1.50 10.30 4.88
N GLY A 98 2.31 11.30 4.48
CA GLY A 98 1.88 12.70 4.52
C GLY A 98 1.59 13.20 5.94
N SER A 99 2.09 12.52 6.96
CA SER A 99 1.91 12.85 8.38
C SER A 99 3.11 12.35 9.18
N LEU A 100 3.46 13.08 10.25
CA LEU A 100 4.47 12.66 11.23
C LEU A 100 3.82 11.90 12.41
N HIS A 101 2.55 12.19 12.70
CA HIS A 101 1.83 11.72 13.88
C HIS A 101 0.46 11.12 13.53
N HIS A 102 0.41 10.12 12.66
CA HIS A 102 -0.82 9.41 12.28
C HIS A 102 -2.10 10.27 12.33
N ALA A 103 -2.75 10.54 11.23
CA ALA A 103 -4.03 11.24 11.09
C ALA A 103 -4.20 12.63 11.77
N ARG A 104 -3.26 13.12 12.59
CA ARG A 104 -3.41 14.40 13.30
C ARG A 104 -2.96 15.61 12.48
N ASP A 105 -1.92 15.46 11.68
CA ASP A 105 -1.24 16.53 10.93
C ASP A 105 -1.10 16.18 9.44
N VAL A 106 -2.14 15.59 8.89
CA VAL A 106 -2.17 15.13 7.50
C VAL A 106 -1.99 16.29 6.53
N LYS A 107 -1.01 16.16 5.65
CA LYS A 107 -0.70 17.11 4.58
C LYS A 107 -0.65 16.41 3.23
N PRO A 108 -1.08 17.08 2.16
CA PRO A 108 -0.81 16.57 0.82
C PRO A 108 0.69 16.35 0.63
N THR A 109 1.03 15.21 0.10
CA THR A 109 2.41 14.76 -0.08
C THR A 109 2.74 14.42 -1.52
N CYS A 110 3.80 13.67 -1.77
CA CYS A 110 4.27 13.29 -3.10
C CYS A 110 4.36 11.77 -3.25
N LEU A 111 4.36 11.32 -4.50
CA LEU A 111 4.84 10.01 -4.91
C LEU A 111 6.28 10.19 -5.39
N ILE A 112 7.17 9.28 -5.02
CA ILE A 112 8.58 9.31 -5.38
C ILE A 112 8.85 8.20 -6.39
N HIS A 113 9.48 8.53 -7.50
CA HIS A 113 10.02 7.58 -8.48
C HIS A 113 11.49 7.33 -8.18
N VAL A 114 11.90 6.08 -8.23
CA VAL A 114 13.30 5.65 -8.09
C VAL A 114 13.64 4.74 -9.27
N ASP A 115 14.67 5.08 -10.02
CA ASP A 115 15.13 4.27 -11.13
C ASP A 115 15.90 3.02 -10.66
N PRO A 116 16.19 2.05 -11.55
CA PRO A 116 16.92 0.83 -11.19
C PRO A 116 18.32 1.08 -10.63
N GLN A 117 18.89 2.25 -10.85
CA GLN A 117 20.22 2.66 -10.34
C GLN A 117 20.12 3.35 -8.95
N GLY A 118 18.90 3.57 -8.43
CA GLY A 118 18.66 4.18 -7.12
C GLY A 118 18.55 5.72 -7.18
N ASN A 119 18.51 6.34 -8.36
CA ASN A 119 18.27 7.78 -8.46
C ASN A 119 16.80 8.10 -8.22
N ALA A 120 16.54 8.99 -7.26
CA ALA A 120 15.19 9.31 -6.81
C ALA A 120 14.76 10.73 -7.22
N LYS A 121 13.49 10.86 -7.64
CA LYS A 121 12.85 12.15 -7.94
C LYS A 121 11.37 12.13 -7.57
N VAL A 122 10.78 13.31 -7.38
CA VAL A 122 9.33 13.43 -7.18
C VAL A 122 8.61 13.15 -8.51
N ALA A 123 7.73 12.13 -8.52
CA ALA A 123 6.93 11.73 -9.68
C ALA A 123 5.58 12.46 -9.74
N ALA A 124 4.91 12.65 -8.59
CA ALA A 124 3.65 13.37 -8.50
C ALA A 124 3.56 14.11 -7.15
N LYS A 125 2.78 15.19 -7.11
CA LYS A 125 2.58 16.02 -5.91
C LYS A 125 1.08 16.11 -5.57
N LYS A 126 0.78 16.60 -4.35
CA LYS A 126 -0.59 16.84 -3.87
C LYS A 126 -1.43 15.57 -3.84
N LEU A 127 -0.87 14.48 -3.30
CA LEU A 127 -1.54 13.23 -3.00
C LEU A 127 -1.84 13.15 -1.50
N ASP A 128 -2.97 12.56 -1.14
CA ASP A 128 -3.43 12.46 0.24
C ASP A 128 -3.16 11.05 0.79
N PHE A 129 -1.94 10.82 1.28
CA PHE A 129 -1.43 9.53 1.68
C PHE A 129 -1.50 8.51 0.54
N PRO A 130 -0.62 8.61 -0.48
CA PRO A 130 -0.45 7.57 -1.49
C PRO A 130 -0.01 6.28 -0.79
N ASN A 131 -0.87 5.24 -0.89
CA ASN A 131 -0.74 3.95 -0.26
C ASN A 131 -0.61 2.86 -1.32
N GLY A 132 -1.38 1.78 -1.25
CA GLY A 132 -1.33 0.71 -2.22
C GLY A 132 -1.37 1.21 -3.66
N THR A 133 -0.47 0.71 -4.49
CA THR A 133 -0.27 1.16 -5.87
C THR A 133 -0.15 -0.04 -6.79
N VAL A 134 -0.83 0.00 -7.94
CA VAL A 134 -0.74 -1.02 -8.98
C VAL A 134 -0.41 -0.38 -10.34
N ILE A 135 0.25 -1.15 -11.20
CA ILE A 135 0.54 -0.78 -12.59
C ILE A 135 -0.10 -1.84 -13.50
N THR A 136 -0.79 -1.40 -14.55
CA THR A 136 -1.41 -2.30 -15.54
C THR A 136 -0.38 -3.19 -16.25
N PRO A 137 -0.78 -4.38 -16.76
CA PRO A 137 0.16 -5.33 -17.38
C PRO A 137 0.97 -4.75 -18.54
N ASP A 138 0.40 -3.79 -19.27
CA ASP A 138 1.08 -3.08 -20.37
C ASP A 138 2.06 -1.99 -19.90
N GLY A 139 2.13 -1.74 -18.59
CA GLY A 139 3.00 -0.74 -17.98
C GLY A 139 2.59 0.72 -18.24
N LYS A 140 1.39 0.97 -18.79
CA LYS A 140 0.99 2.32 -19.25
C LYS A 140 0.12 3.09 -18.27
N LYS A 141 -0.51 2.43 -17.31
CA LYS A 141 -1.38 3.08 -16.33
C LYS A 141 -0.99 2.67 -14.91
N MET A 142 -0.96 3.64 -14.02
CA MET A 142 -0.81 3.45 -12.58
C MET A 142 -2.12 3.81 -11.89
N ILE A 143 -2.51 3.04 -10.87
CA ILE A 143 -3.65 3.33 -10.01
C ILE A 143 -3.14 3.32 -8.56
N ILE A 144 -3.45 4.38 -7.81
CA ILE A 144 -2.96 4.62 -6.44
C ILE A 144 -4.14 4.82 -5.50
N GLY A 145 -4.13 4.13 -4.37
CA GLY A 145 -5.01 4.43 -3.25
C GLY A 145 -4.56 5.71 -2.54
N GLU A 146 -5.44 6.72 -2.48
CA GLU A 146 -5.23 7.89 -1.63
C GLU A 146 -6.07 7.72 -0.36
N THR A 147 -5.46 7.18 0.70
CA THR A 147 -6.15 6.76 1.93
C THR A 147 -6.97 7.88 2.55
N TYR A 148 -6.37 9.05 2.74
CA TYR A 148 -7.08 10.17 3.38
C TYR A 148 -8.05 10.89 2.44
N ALA A 149 -7.97 10.67 1.15
CA ALA A 149 -8.96 11.18 0.20
C ALA A 149 -10.10 10.19 -0.07
N GLY A 150 -10.01 8.93 0.39
CA GLY A 150 -11.00 7.90 0.15
C GLY A 150 -11.29 7.68 -1.33
N ARG A 151 -10.23 7.57 -2.14
CA ARG A 151 -10.35 7.39 -3.59
C ARG A 151 -9.17 6.61 -4.17
N LEU A 152 -9.39 6.08 -5.35
CA LEU A 152 -8.34 5.62 -6.25
C LEU A 152 -8.07 6.70 -7.29
N THR A 153 -6.81 7.00 -7.54
CA THR A 153 -6.36 7.98 -8.53
C THR A 153 -5.51 7.29 -9.56
N SER A 154 -5.75 7.55 -10.85
CA SER A 154 -4.94 7.01 -11.94
C SER A 154 -4.05 8.05 -12.58
N PHE A 155 -2.94 7.57 -13.16
CA PHE A 155 -2.00 8.30 -13.99
C PHE A 155 -1.66 7.47 -15.22
N ASP A 156 -1.37 8.13 -16.32
CA ASP A 156 -0.69 7.52 -17.45
C ASP A 156 0.82 7.55 -17.21
N ILE A 157 1.52 6.45 -17.54
CA ILE A 157 2.98 6.31 -17.44
C ILE A 157 3.58 6.48 -18.83
N GLY A 158 4.40 7.50 -19.02
CA GLY A 158 5.15 7.71 -20.26
C GLY A 158 6.34 6.76 -20.40
N LEU A 159 6.92 6.69 -21.61
CA LEU A 159 8.14 5.91 -21.86
C LEU A 159 9.34 6.39 -21.02
N ASP A 160 9.35 7.66 -20.65
CA ASP A 160 10.33 8.29 -19.77
C ASP A 160 10.00 8.13 -18.28
N LYS A 161 9.01 7.28 -17.95
CA LYS A 161 8.51 7.01 -16.61
C LYS A 161 7.86 8.23 -15.90
N ARG A 162 7.56 9.30 -16.64
CA ARG A 162 6.79 10.44 -16.11
C ARG A 162 5.32 10.11 -16.03
N LEU A 163 4.71 10.59 -14.94
CA LEU A 163 3.27 10.45 -14.72
C LEU A 163 2.53 11.67 -15.29
N SER A 164 1.43 11.39 -15.99
CA SER A 164 0.59 12.41 -16.62
C SER A 164 -0.89 12.05 -16.48
N ASN A 165 -1.79 12.91 -16.97
CA ASN A 165 -3.24 12.66 -17.07
C ASN A 165 -3.88 12.18 -15.75
N ARG A 166 -3.53 12.83 -14.61
CA ARG A 166 -4.12 12.50 -13.30
C ARG A 166 -5.63 12.57 -13.34
N LYS A 167 -6.31 11.47 -12.95
CA LYS A 167 -7.79 11.36 -12.88
C LYS A 167 -8.21 10.63 -11.62
N VAL A 168 -9.41 10.91 -11.12
CA VAL A 168 -10.07 10.05 -10.13
C VAL A 168 -10.53 8.79 -10.87
N TRP A 169 -9.98 7.63 -10.48
CA TRP A 169 -10.34 6.33 -11.05
C TRP A 169 -11.58 5.73 -10.40
N ALA A 170 -11.67 5.83 -9.05
CA ALA A 170 -12.86 5.46 -8.29
C ALA A 170 -12.97 6.30 -7.01
N LYS A 171 -14.18 6.65 -6.60
CA LYS A 171 -14.48 7.28 -5.32
C LYS A 171 -14.99 6.23 -4.35
N MET A 172 -14.40 6.16 -3.16
CA MET A 172 -14.80 5.26 -2.09
C MET A 172 -15.64 5.96 -1.02
N MET A 173 -15.57 7.30 -0.97
CA MET A 173 -16.41 8.12 -0.09
C MET A 173 -16.97 9.33 -0.84
N PRO A 174 -18.13 9.86 -0.42
CA PRO A 174 -18.70 11.07 -1.00
C PRO A 174 -17.80 12.30 -0.80
N THR A 175 -17.68 13.14 -1.81
CA THR A 175 -16.83 14.34 -1.77
C THR A 175 -17.24 15.31 -0.64
N TRP A 176 -18.56 15.45 -0.37
CA TRP A 176 -19.04 16.29 0.73
C TRP A 176 -18.59 15.82 2.11
N TYR A 177 -18.47 14.49 2.29
CA TYR A 177 -17.95 13.94 3.54
C TYR A 177 -16.46 14.26 3.69
N TYR A 178 -15.67 14.06 2.64
CA TYR A 178 -14.25 14.37 2.65
C TYR A 178 -13.97 15.83 2.99
N ILE A 179 -14.71 16.78 2.39
CA ILE A 179 -14.48 18.21 2.59
C ILE A 179 -15.07 18.70 3.92
N GLY A 180 -16.32 18.33 4.23
CA GLY A 180 -17.05 18.89 5.36
C GLY A 180 -16.71 18.23 6.70
N VAL A 181 -16.78 16.91 6.76
CA VAL A 181 -16.64 16.18 8.04
C VAL A 181 -15.19 16.14 8.49
N ARG A 182 -14.23 15.98 7.57
CA ARG A 182 -12.80 16.00 7.91
C ARG A 182 -12.40 17.35 8.54
N PHE A 183 -12.89 18.46 7.99
CA PHE A 183 -12.60 19.79 8.52
C PHE A 183 -13.25 20.01 9.90
N ALA A 184 -14.51 19.60 10.06
CA ALA A 184 -15.23 19.68 11.30
C ALA A 184 -14.60 18.81 12.40
N LEU A 185 -14.30 17.54 12.10
CA LEU A 185 -13.65 16.63 13.03
C LEU A 185 -12.25 17.11 13.44
N ALA A 186 -11.41 17.52 12.50
CA ALA A 186 -10.09 18.07 12.83
C ALA A 186 -10.18 19.27 13.76
N THR A 187 -11.18 20.14 13.56
CA THR A 187 -11.44 21.29 14.42
C THR A 187 -11.93 20.87 15.80
N ILE A 188 -12.90 19.93 15.89
CA ILE A 188 -13.43 19.40 17.15
C ILE A 188 -12.34 18.70 17.96
N TYR A 189 -11.55 17.82 17.34
CA TYR A 189 -10.47 17.12 18.03
C TYR A 189 -9.41 18.10 18.56
N LYS A 190 -9.09 19.14 17.78
CA LYS A 190 -8.16 20.19 18.20
C LYS A 190 -8.70 21.02 19.35
N LEU A 191 -9.97 21.42 19.31
CA LEU A 191 -10.60 22.23 20.34
C LEU A 191 -10.79 21.46 21.65
N LEU A 192 -11.13 20.17 21.58
CA LEU A 192 -11.39 19.34 22.76
C LEU A 192 -10.14 18.57 23.23
N ASN A 193 -8.99 18.77 22.61
CA ASN A 193 -7.74 18.04 22.90
C ASN A 193 -7.92 16.51 22.97
N LEU A 194 -8.82 15.98 22.13
CA LEU A 194 -9.15 14.56 22.11
C LEU A 194 -8.13 13.79 21.26
N GLN A 195 -7.84 12.58 21.70
CA GLN A 195 -7.09 11.62 20.86
C GLN A 195 -8.02 10.98 19.85
N VAL A 196 -7.64 11.03 18.56
CA VAL A 196 -8.35 10.31 17.49
C VAL A 196 -8.07 8.83 17.66
N LYS A 197 -9.07 8.03 18.03
CA LYS A 197 -8.93 6.57 17.94
C LYS A 197 -8.94 6.17 16.47
N GLU A 198 -7.98 5.33 16.10
CA GLU A 198 -7.90 4.77 14.77
C GLU A 198 -9.23 4.07 14.38
N GLY A 199 -9.72 4.32 13.16
CA GLY A 199 -10.98 3.73 12.67
C GLY A 199 -12.27 4.41 13.13
N SER A 200 -12.20 5.45 13.98
CA SER A 200 -13.39 6.21 14.41
C SER A 200 -13.74 7.40 13.50
N ILE A 201 -12.97 7.60 12.42
CA ILE A 201 -13.00 8.85 11.65
C ILE A 201 -14.01 8.81 10.50
N THR A 202 -14.32 7.63 9.97
CA THR A 202 -15.23 7.51 8.81
C THR A 202 -15.98 6.17 8.80
N PRO A 203 -17.29 6.20 8.49
CA PRO A 203 -18.07 5.00 8.19
C PRO A 203 -17.87 4.51 6.74
N PHE A 204 -17.07 5.23 5.95
CA PHE A 204 -16.81 4.89 4.56
C PHE A 204 -15.50 4.11 4.42
N PRO A 205 -15.40 3.26 3.38
CA PRO A 205 -14.15 2.58 3.08
C PRO A 205 -13.07 3.59 2.68
N VAL A 206 -11.83 3.29 3.08
CA VAL A 206 -10.63 4.00 2.61
C VAL A 206 -9.65 2.99 2.05
N PRO A 207 -8.92 3.34 0.97
CA PRO A 207 -7.96 2.42 0.38
C PRO A 207 -6.70 2.31 1.24
N ASP A 208 -6.26 1.06 1.44
CA ASP A 208 -4.95 0.73 2.00
C ASP A 208 -4.17 -0.09 0.95
N GLY A 209 -3.72 -1.31 1.21
CA GLY A 209 -3.09 -2.14 0.19
C GLY A 209 -4.08 -2.60 -0.87
N ILE A 210 -3.65 -2.58 -2.13
CA ILE A 210 -4.48 -2.91 -3.29
C ILE A 210 -3.78 -3.90 -4.23
N CYS A 211 -4.55 -4.66 -5.03
CA CYS A 211 -4.02 -5.47 -6.12
C CYS A 211 -4.96 -5.45 -7.33
N LEU A 212 -4.40 -5.70 -8.53
CA LEU A 212 -5.10 -5.67 -9.82
C LEU A 212 -5.39 -7.09 -10.30
N ASP A 213 -6.55 -7.30 -10.93
CA ASP A 213 -6.91 -8.55 -11.59
C ASP A 213 -7.03 -8.44 -13.12
N GLU A 214 -7.04 -9.58 -13.82
CA GLU A 214 -7.14 -9.68 -15.28
C GLU A 214 -8.45 -9.15 -15.86
N GLY A 215 -9.48 -9.00 -15.03
CA GLY A 215 -10.74 -8.34 -15.38
C GLY A 215 -10.68 -6.81 -15.27
N ASN A 216 -9.49 -6.23 -15.11
CA ASN A 216 -9.25 -4.81 -14.88
C ASN A 216 -9.91 -4.26 -13.60
N GLY A 217 -10.28 -5.11 -12.67
CA GLY A 217 -10.76 -4.74 -11.35
C GLY A 217 -9.62 -4.54 -10.37
N VAL A 218 -9.78 -3.59 -9.46
CA VAL A 218 -8.85 -3.34 -8.35
C VAL A 218 -9.48 -3.81 -7.05
N TRP A 219 -8.85 -4.77 -6.40
CA TRP A 219 -9.18 -5.20 -5.05
C TRP A 219 -8.53 -4.26 -4.05
N VAL A 220 -9.31 -3.76 -3.11
CA VAL A 220 -8.92 -2.71 -2.18
C VAL A 220 -9.21 -3.16 -0.76
N ALA A 221 -8.18 -3.31 0.05
CA ALA A 221 -8.34 -3.52 1.48
C ALA A 221 -8.77 -2.21 2.17
N SER A 222 -9.75 -2.30 3.06
CA SER A 222 -10.28 -1.16 3.81
C SER A 222 -10.29 -1.44 5.32
N PRO A 223 -9.35 -0.85 6.07
CA PRO A 223 -9.29 -1.05 7.52
C PRO A 223 -10.43 -0.36 8.29
N THR A 224 -11.06 0.67 7.71
CA THR A 224 -12.15 1.40 8.35
C THR A 224 -13.47 0.63 8.36
N THR A 225 -13.69 -0.22 7.36
CA THR A 225 -14.94 -1.00 7.21
C THR A 225 -14.74 -2.50 7.38
N SER A 226 -13.50 -2.96 7.64
CA SER A 226 -13.13 -4.38 7.80
C SER A 226 -13.61 -5.23 6.63
N GLU A 227 -13.20 -4.86 5.43
CA GLU A 227 -13.57 -5.54 4.19
C GLU A 227 -12.51 -5.39 3.11
N VAL A 228 -12.58 -6.24 2.09
CA VAL A 228 -11.89 -6.07 0.81
C VAL A 228 -12.95 -5.87 -0.26
N ILE A 229 -12.80 -4.84 -1.06
CA ILE A 229 -13.79 -4.42 -2.06
C ILE A 229 -13.14 -4.43 -3.43
N ARG A 230 -13.83 -5.00 -4.42
CA ARG A 230 -13.42 -4.92 -5.82
C ARG A 230 -14.12 -3.78 -6.51
N PHE A 231 -13.32 -2.88 -7.09
CA PHE A 231 -13.80 -1.75 -7.89
C PHE A 231 -13.43 -1.93 -9.36
N GLU A 232 -14.31 -1.47 -10.23
CA GLU A 232 -14.01 -1.18 -11.64
C GLU A 232 -13.86 0.33 -11.86
N GLU A 233 -13.26 0.73 -13.00
CA GLU A 233 -13.10 2.15 -13.36
C GLU A 233 -14.45 2.87 -13.31
N GLY A 234 -14.46 4.07 -12.71
CA GLY A 234 -15.69 4.81 -12.44
C GLY A 234 -16.29 4.56 -11.06
N GLY A 235 -15.74 3.60 -10.29
CA GLY A 235 -16.15 3.33 -8.90
C GLY A 235 -17.29 2.33 -8.77
N VAL A 236 -17.57 1.53 -9.81
CA VAL A 236 -18.54 0.43 -9.73
C VAL A 236 -17.97 -0.65 -8.82
N ILE A 237 -18.74 -1.03 -7.80
CA ILE A 237 -18.40 -2.13 -6.88
C ILE A 237 -18.99 -3.42 -7.43
N THR A 238 -18.14 -4.43 -7.66
CA THR A 238 -18.57 -5.73 -8.17
C THR A 238 -18.53 -6.83 -7.12
N ASP A 239 -17.65 -6.70 -6.12
CA ASP A 239 -17.51 -7.67 -5.04
C ASP A 239 -17.20 -6.98 -3.72
N ARG A 240 -17.67 -7.59 -2.61
CA ARG A 240 -17.36 -7.20 -1.24
C ARG A 240 -17.13 -8.44 -0.39
N LEU A 241 -16.03 -8.46 0.33
CA LEU A 241 -15.63 -9.55 1.22
C LEU A 241 -15.40 -8.98 2.62
N ALA A 242 -16.32 -9.24 3.55
CA ALA A 242 -16.16 -8.87 4.94
C ALA A 242 -15.01 -9.67 5.58
N THR A 243 -14.25 -9.03 6.47
CA THR A 243 -13.15 -9.65 7.20
C THR A 243 -13.42 -9.63 8.70
N PRO A 244 -12.92 -10.64 9.47
CA PRO A 244 -13.11 -10.67 10.92
C PRO A 244 -12.45 -9.51 11.67
N ASP A 245 -11.33 -9.02 11.14
CA ASP A 245 -10.54 -7.91 11.67
C ASP A 245 -10.32 -6.88 10.55
N ARG A 246 -9.68 -5.75 10.84
CA ARG A 246 -9.39 -4.70 9.86
C ARG A 246 -8.50 -5.21 8.72
N ALA A 247 -8.93 -5.04 7.47
CA ALA A 247 -8.14 -5.41 6.31
C ALA A 247 -7.18 -4.27 5.95
N TYR A 248 -5.88 -4.53 6.06
CA TYR A 248 -4.82 -3.56 5.75
C TYR A 248 -4.21 -3.75 4.36
N ALA A 249 -4.20 -4.97 3.84
CA ALA A 249 -3.69 -5.21 2.51
C ALA A 249 -4.30 -6.47 1.89
N CYS A 250 -4.27 -6.52 0.57
CA CYS A 250 -4.65 -7.71 -0.18
C CYS A 250 -3.68 -7.97 -1.34
N MET A 251 -3.57 -9.23 -1.76
CA MET A 251 -2.75 -9.63 -2.89
C MET A 251 -3.32 -10.88 -3.55
N LEU A 252 -3.38 -10.89 -4.86
CA LEU A 252 -3.72 -12.06 -5.66
C LEU A 252 -2.50 -12.94 -5.90
N GLY A 253 -2.68 -14.25 -5.77
CA GLY A 253 -1.61 -15.23 -5.95
C GLY A 253 -2.16 -16.65 -6.09
N GLY A 254 -1.38 -17.65 -5.67
CA GLY A 254 -1.70 -19.05 -5.89
C GLY A 254 -1.22 -19.54 -7.27
N HIS A 255 -1.35 -20.84 -7.54
CA HIS A 255 -0.87 -21.43 -8.79
C HIS A 255 -1.60 -20.89 -10.02
N ASP A 256 -2.88 -20.57 -9.90
CA ASP A 256 -3.74 -20.03 -10.95
C ASP A 256 -3.93 -18.50 -10.87
N GLY A 257 -3.29 -17.86 -9.88
CA GLY A 257 -3.42 -16.43 -9.64
C GLY A 257 -4.75 -15.98 -9.03
N LYS A 258 -5.66 -16.91 -8.66
CA LYS A 258 -7.03 -16.63 -8.20
C LYS A 258 -7.21 -16.69 -6.69
N THR A 259 -6.17 -16.99 -5.94
CA THR A 259 -6.21 -16.95 -4.49
C THR A 259 -6.00 -15.50 -4.03
N LEU A 260 -7.02 -14.89 -3.45
CA LEU A 260 -6.91 -13.58 -2.81
C LEU A 260 -6.43 -13.77 -1.37
N PHE A 261 -5.25 -13.29 -1.06
CA PHE A 261 -4.70 -13.21 0.29
C PHE A 261 -5.11 -11.88 0.90
N VAL A 262 -5.62 -11.89 2.12
CA VAL A 262 -6.05 -10.69 2.85
C VAL A 262 -5.32 -10.64 4.19
N ILE A 263 -4.55 -9.58 4.37
CA ILE A 263 -3.78 -9.32 5.59
C ILE A 263 -4.62 -8.46 6.51
N THR A 264 -4.84 -8.95 7.73
CA THR A 264 -5.69 -8.29 8.72
C THR A 264 -4.98 -8.13 10.06
N GLY A 265 -5.50 -7.24 10.88
CA GLY A 265 -5.10 -7.06 12.27
C GLY A 265 -6.15 -6.26 13.04
N LYS A 266 -6.16 -6.35 14.37
CA LYS A 266 -7.14 -5.62 15.18
C LYS A 266 -6.83 -4.14 15.27
N SER A 267 -5.55 -3.77 15.26
CA SER A 267 -5.09 -2.39 15.40
C SER A 267 -3.79 -2.17 14.63
N SER A 268 -3.57 -0.93 14.16
CA SER A 268 -2.28 -0.44 13.65
C SER A 268 -1.55 0.44 14.66
N ILE A 269 -2.12 0.63 15.87
CA ILE A 269 -1.44 1.33 16.95
C ILE A 269 -0.24 0.49 17.41
N PRO A 270 0.99 1.05 17.42
CA PRO A 270 2.21 0.28 17.66
C PRO A 270 2.19 -0.54 18.94
N GLU A 271 1.74 0.05 20.05
CA GLU A 271 1.71 -0.58 21.37
C GLU A 271 0.74 -1.77 21.40
N GLU A 272 -0.45 -1.61 20.79
CA GLU A 272 -1.46 -2.67 20.69
C GLU A 272 -1.00 -3.79 19.74
N ALA A 273 -0.51 -3.43 18.56
CA ALA A 273 -0.08 -4.39 17.55
C ALA A 273 1.11 -5.25 18.02
N GLN A 274 2.07 -4.65 18.75
CA GLN A 274 3.22 -5.36 19.30
C GLN A 274 2.84 -6.30 20.45
N SER A 275 1.94 -5.85 21.34
CA SER A 275 1.55 -6.64 22.52
C SER A 275 0.66 -7.83 22.15
N GLU A 276 -0.31 -7.64 21.26
CA GLU A 276 -1.32 -8.65 20.93
C GLU A 276 -0.87 -9.62 19.82
N LYS A 277 0.06 -9.23 18.94
CA LYS A 277 0.54 -10.04 17.79
C LYS A 277 -0.62 -10.68 17.00
N ASN A 278 -1.65 -9.89 16.72
CA ASN A 278 -2.92 -10.37 16.19
C ASN A 278 -3.03 -10.31 14.65
N GLY A 279 -1.92 -10.09 13.95
CA GLY A 279 -1.85 -10.14 12.49
C GLY A 279 -2.24 -11.53 11.96
N LYS A 280 -3.13 -11.56 10.95
CA LYS A 280 -3.59 -12.79 10.32
C LYS A 280 -3.62 -12.64 8.81
N ILE A 281 -3.49 -13.76 8.13
CA ILE A 281 -3.64 -13.85 6.68
C ILE A 281 -4.80 -14.81 6.40
N TYR A 282 -5.84 -14.29 5.78
CA TYR A 282 -6.97 -15.07 5.28
C TYR A 282 -6.85 -15.26 3.78
N THR A 283 -7.47 -16.31 3.25
CA THR A 283 -7.50 -16.57 1.82
C THR A 283 -8.91 -16.90 1.35
N THR A 284 -9.22 -16.50 0.12
CA THR A 284 -10.42 -16.93 -0.58
C THR A 284 -10.15 -17.04 -2.08
N LEU A 285 -10.94 -17.81 -2.80
CA LEU A 285 -10.87 -17.86 -4.26
C LEU A 285 -11.75 -16.80 -4.87
N VAL A 286 -11.23 -16.14 -5.91
CA VAL A 286 -11.95 -15.13 -6.67
C VAL A 286 -12.03 -15.49 -8.15
N LYS A 287 -12.88 -14.77 -8.89
CA LYS A 287 -13.18 -15.07 -10.30
C LYS A 287 -11.99 -14.84 -11.23
N PHE A 288 -11.29 -13.71 -11.05
CA PHE A 288 -10.26 -13.24 -11.97
C PHE A 288 -8.87 -13.44 -11.35
N ALA A 289 -7.92 -13.86 -12.19
CA ALA A 289 -6.54 -14.04 -11.77
C ALA A 289 -5.81 -12.71 -11.61
N ARG A 290 -4.66 -12.76 -10.95
CA ARG A 290 -3.74 -11.63 -10.79
C ARG A 290 -3.31 -11.05 -12.13
N ALA A 291 -3.21 -9.72 -12.19
CA ALA A 291 -2.66 -9.01 -13.34
C ALA A 291 -1.75 -7.85 -12.88
N GLY A 292 -0.88 -7.40 -13.80
CA GLY A 292 -0.06 -6.22 -13.60
C GLY A 292 0.97 -6.33 -12.48
N TYR A 293 1.27 -5.18 -11.90
CA TYR A 293 2.24 -5.01 -10.80
C TYR A 293 1.55 -4.31 -9.63
N PRO A 294 1.73 -4.71 -8.41
CA PRO A 294 2.57 -5.80 -7.93
C PRO A 294 2.13 -7.15 -8.35
#